data_0ccc668726f1db640c0ebe4062275b06
#
_entry.id   0ccc668726f1db640c0ebe4062275b06
#
_cell.length_a   1.000
_cell.length_b   1.000
_cell.length_c   1.000
_cell.angle_alpha   90.00
_cell.angle_beta   90.00
_cell.angle_gamma   90.00
#
_symmetry.space_group_name_H-M   'P 1'
#
loop_
_entity.id
_entity.type
_entity.pdbx_description
1 polymer ?
#
loop_
_entity_poly.entity_id
_entity_poly.type
_entity_poly.pdbx_seq_one_letter_code
_entity_poly.pdbx_strand_id
1 'polypeptide(L)'
;MSEWEIIEENKGNAIIKVIGVGGGGGNAVQHMVEEGINGAEFISINTDKQALDKNKAPHKFILGKEITDGLGAGANPDIGREAALEDRDRLTEMLKGTDMVFITAGMGGGTGTGAAPIVSQVAKELDILTVAVVTKPFELEGSKRMKIAKEGIKELIEEVDSLITIPNQKLLEVLGEDCAMIEAFKEANNVLAGAVRGISDIIMCPGLINVDFADVKTVMSERGTAMMGTGIGSGPDRARIAAEKAVESKLLEDISLKDAKGVLVNITAGTEITLGEITAVGDCIDNFADKDAIIVTGTVIDEKVGNDLKVTVIATGLGAAPATTKTINISTVKLKETKEREPLPLSDAARQLLENPPSLDRVPDKNKQEKKEEEFLDIPSFVRTQLD
;
A
#
# COMPACT_ATOMS: atom_id res chain seq x y z
N MET A 1 39.26 -12.25 23.29
CA MET A 1 39.20 -11.12 22.34
C MET A 1 37.88 -11.25 21.61
N SER A 2 36.93 -10.37 21.87
CA SER A 2 35.65 -10.39 21.20
C SER A 2 35.86 -9.94 19.75
N GLU A 3 35.62 -10.83 18.79
CA GLU A 3 35.49 -10.48 17.38
C GLU A 3 34.25 -9.59 17.23
N TRP A 4 34.49 -8.35 16.85
CA TRP A 4 33.44 -7.49 16.36
C TRP A 4 33.16 -7.88 14.92
N GLU A 5 32.00 -8.48 14.66
CA GLU A 5 31.52 -8.64 13.28
C GLU A 5 31.24 -7.25 12.72
N ILE A 6 31.96 -6.88 11.67
CA ILE A 6 31.60 -5.73 10.85
C ILE A 6 30.33 -6.14 10.11
N ILE A 7 29.19 -5.57 10.50
CA ILE A 7 27.95 -5.69 9.74
C ILE A 7 28.22 -5.03 8.39
N GLU A 8 28.18 -5.79 7.32
CA GLU A 8 28.30 -5.26 5.98
C GLU A 8 27.22 -4.18 5.78
N GLU A 9 27.67 -2.96 5.46
CA GLU A 9 26.84 -1.82 5.08
C GLU A 9 26.06 -2.14 3.80
N ASN A 10 24.90 -2.79 3.88
CA ASN A 10 24.02 -2.86 2.72
C ASN A 10 22.56 -3.23 2.99
N LYS A 11 21.91 -2.65 4.02
CA LYS A 11 20.44 -2.55 4.13
C LYS A 11 20.03 -1.38 5.03
N GLY A 12 20.60 -0.19 4.83
CA GLY A 12 20.34 0.94 5.72
C GLY A 12 19.07 1.72 5.39
N ASN A 13 18.61 1.73 4.14
CA ASN A 13 17.47 2.55 3.72
C ASN A 13 16.38 1.67 3.09
N ALA A 14 15.11 1.94 3.44
CA ALA A 14 13.97 1.30 2.81
C ALA A 14 13.91 1.64 1.31
N ILE A 15 13.61 0.65 0.47
CA ILE A 15 13.43 0.85 -0.98
C ILE A 15 11.98 1.24 -1.23
N ILE A 16 11.77 2.48 -1.63
CA ILE A 16 10.45 3.06 -1.90
C ILE A 16 10.24 3.22 -3.40
N LYS A 17 9.13 2.74 -3.92
CA LYS A 17 8.70 2.96 -5.32
C LYS A 17 7.41 3.76 -5.37
N VAL A 18 7.30 4.62 -6.38
CA VAL A 18 6.08 5.39 -6.68
C VAL A 18 5.62 5.04 -8.07
N ILE A 19 4.46 4.40 -8.17
CA ILE A 19 3.91 3.92 -9.43
C ILE A 19 2.70 4.76 -9.81
N GLY A 20 2.80 5.49 -10.91
CA GLY A 20 1.70 6.21 -11.51
C GLY A 20 0.95 5.35 -12.52
N VAL A 21 -0.31 5.02 -12.22
CA VAL A 21 -1.14 4.12 -13.03
C VAL A 21 -2.10 4.92 -13.91
N GLY A 22 -2.00 4.73 -15.22
CA GLY A 22 -2.81 5.42 -16.22
C GLY A 22 -2.46 6.89 -16.39
N GLY A 23 -3.29 7.65 -17.11
CA GLY A 23 -3.01 9.04 -17.43
C GLY A 23 -2.90 9.96 -16.20
N GLY A 24 -3.84 9.89 -15.28
CA GLY A 24 -3.84 10.70 -14.06
C GLY A 24 -2.64 10.39 -13.15
N GLY A 25 -2.38 9.10 -12.89
CA GLY A 25 -1.23 8.69 -12.09
C GLY A 25 0.10 9.02 -12.76
N GLY A 26 0.20 8.84 -14.08
CA GLY A 26 1.38 9.24 -14.84
C GLY A 26 1.66 10.74 -14.77
N ASN A 27 0.64 11.60 -14.82
CA ASN A 27 0.78 13.04 -14.64
C ASN A 27 1.24 13.40 -13.23
N ALA A 28 0.73 12.73 -12.21
CA ALA A 28 1.15 12.92 -10.83
C ALA A 28 2.64 12.55 -10.64
N VAL A 29 3.06 11.40 -11.15
CA VAL A 29 4.48 10.98 -11.11
C VAL A 29 5.36 11.95 -11.87
N GLN A 30 4.96 12.39 -13.07
CA GLN A 30 5.71 13.40 -13.81
C GLN A 30 5.89 14.68 -12.98
N HIS A 31 4.82 15.15 -12.33
CA HIS A 31 4.88 16.33 -11.48
C HIS A 31 5.82 16.14 -10.29
N MET A 32 5.80 14.96 -9.64
CA MET A 32 6.72 14.63 -8.54
C MET A 32 8.19 14.66 -8.97
N VAL A 33 8.48 14.16 -10.18
CA VAL A 33 9.83 14.20 -10.77
C VAL A 33 10.24 15.64 -11.08
N GLU A 34 9.34 16.46 -11.61
CA GLU A 34 9.60 17.89 -11.92
C GLU A 34 9.82 18.71 -10.62
N GLU A 35 9.13 18.40 -9.55
CA GLU A 35 9.31 19.00 -8.21
C GLU A 35 10.59 18.51 -7.50
N GLY A 36 11.30 17.54 -8.08
CA GLY A 36 12.54 17.02 -7.53
C GLY A 36 12.36 16.27 -6.21
N ILE A 37 11.29 15.51 -6.07
CA ILE A 37 11.13 14.60 -4.92
C ILE A 37 12.18 13.51 -5.02
N ASN A 38 12.94 13.33 -3.95
CA ASN A 38 14.02 12.35 -3.87
C ASN A 38 13.65 11.19 -2.92
N GLY A 39 14.46 10.15 -2.91
CA GLY A 39 14.30 9.02 -1.98
C GLY A 39 13.33 7.94 -2.45
N ALA A 40 12.73 8.07 -3.63
CA ALA A 40 11.88 7.05 -4.22
C ALA A 40 12.19 6.83 -5.70
N GLU A 41 11.94 5.62 -6.19
CA GLU A 41 12.01 5.27 -7.61
C GLU A 41 10.67 5.55 -8.28
N PHE A 42 10.65 6.36 -9.33
CA PHE A 42 9.44 6.80 -10.02
C PHE A 42 9.18 6.00 -11.29
N ILE A 43 7.99 5.39 -11.37
CA ILE A 43 7.57 4.52 -12.46
C ILE A 43 6.22 4.99 -12.98
N SER A 44 6.09 5.18 -14.30
CA SER A 44 4.79 5.43 -14.94
C SER A 44 4.36 4.21 -15.73
N ILE A 45 3.16 3.70 -15.44
CA ILE A 45 2.57 2.57 -16.16
C ILE A 45 1.26 2.99 -16.83
N ASN A 46 1.06 2.58 -18.09
CA ASN A 46 -0.14 2.94 -18.84
C ASN A 46 -0.41 1.93 -19.95
N THR A 47 -1.65 1.83 -20.39
CA THR A 47 -2.07 1.14 -21.61
C THR A 47 -1.94 2.00 -22.86
N ASP A 48 -1.77 3.32 -22.70
CA ASP A 48 -1.56 4.29 -23.80
C ASP A 48 -0.07 4.60 -23.96
N LYS A 49 0.49 4.10 -25.06
CA LYS A 49 1.91 4.32 -25.40
C LYS A 49 2.24 5.78 -25.67
N GLN A 50 1.34 6.53 -26.31
CA GLN A 50 1.60 7.94 -26.64
C GLN A 50 1.68 8.78 -25.35
N ALA A 51 0.84 8.48 -24.36
CA ALA A 51 0.89 9.12 -23.05
C ALA A 51 2.20 8.79 -22.31
N LEU A 52 2.66 7.53 -22.38
CA LEU A 52 3.92 7.12 -21.77
C LEU A 52 5.14 7.76 -22.46
N ASP A 53 5.15 7.85 -23.78
CA ASP A 53 6.28 8.44 -24.51
C ASP A 53 6.49 9.92 -24.13
N LYS A 54 5.41 10.65 -23.88
CA LYS A 54 5.44 12.06 -23.45
C LYS A 54 5.77 12.24 -21.95
N ASN A 55 5.57 11.22 -21.14
CA ASN A 55 5.80 11.29 -19.71
C ASN A 55 7.29 11.40 -19.39
N LYS A 56 7.66 12.14 -18.33
CA LYS A 56 9.04 12.37 -17.90
C LYS A 56 9.53 11.44 -16.81
N ALA A 57 8.70 10.45 -16.39
CA ALA A 57 9.13 9.45 -15.41
C ALA A 57 10.38 8.71 -15.91
N PRO A 58 11.38 8.45 -15.04
CA PRO A 58 12.60 7.73 -15.40
C PRO A 58 12.31 6.31 -15.87
N HIS A 59 11.33 5.65 -15.27
CA HIS A 59 10.92 4.31 -15.66
C HIS A 59 9.50 4.33 -16.22
N LYS A 60 9.32 3.66 -17.35
CA LYS A 60 8.05 3.61 -18.08
C LYS A 60 7.71 2.18 -18.44
N PHE A 61 6.46 1.82 -18.24
CA PHE A 61 6.00 0.46 -18.45
C PHE A 61 4.65 0.46 -19.19
N ILE A 62 4.60 -0.16 -20.37
CA ILE A 62 3.37 -0.35 -21.14
C ILE A 62 2.63 -1.58 -20.62
N LEU A 63 1.36 -1.42 -20.26
CA LEU A 63 0.48 -2.50 -19.83
C LEU A 63 -0.37 -3.02 -20.98
N GLY A 64 -0.55 -4.35 -21.04
CA GLY A 64 -1.52 -5.01 -21.90
C GLY A 64 -1.32 -4.67 -23.36
N LYS A 65 -0.10 -4.82 -23.84
CA LYS A 65 0.27 -4.45 -25.23
C LYS A 65 -0.54 -5.24 -26.26
N GLU A 66 -0.83 -6.52 -26.00
CA GLU A 66 -1.58 -7.37 -26.91
C GLU A 66 -3.10 -7.09 -26.85
N ILE A 67 -3.61 -6.68 -25.67
CA ILE A 67 -5.03 -6.36 -25.48
C ILE A 67 -5.38 -4.99 -26.03
N THR A 68 -4.48 -3.99 -25.89
CA THR A 68 -4.80 -2.59 -26.19
C THR A 68 -4.08 -2.03 -27.43
N ASP A 69 -3.14 -2.76 -28.02
CA ASP A 69 -2.24 -2.29 -29.08
C ASP A 69 -1.53 -0.97 -28.75
N GLY A 70 -1.44 -0.64 -27.44
CA GLY A 70 -0.90 0.63 -26.95
C GLY A 70 -1.80 1.85 -27.19
N LEU A 71 -3.09 1.66 -27.51
CA LEU A 71 -4.07 2.71 -27.78
C LEU A 71 -4.87 3.13 -26.54
N GLY A 72 -4.62 2.49 -25.40
CA GLY A 72 -5.33 2.77 -24.15
C GLY A 72 -6.55 1.88 -23.90
N ALA A 73 -7.11 1.99 -22.69
CA ALA A 73 -8.25 1.18 -22.25
C ALA A 73 -9.64 1.78 -22.60
N GLY A 74 -9.70 2.88 -23.33
CA GLY A 74 -10.96 3.48 -23.82
C GLY A 74 -11.97 3.84 -22.71
N ALA A 75 -11.51 4.28 -21.54
CA ALA A 75 -12.31 4.56 -20.35
C ALA A 75 -13.10 3.35 -19.81
N ASN A 76 -12.67 2.12 -20.16
CA ASN A 76 -13.23 0.87 -19.66
C ASN A 76 -12.28 0.24 -18.62
N PRO A 77 -12.69 0.15 -17.33
CA PRO A 77 -11.87 -0.47 -16.29
C PRO A 77 -11.58 -1.96 -16.50
N ASP A 78 -12.50 -2.71 -17.12
CA ASP A 78 -12.29 -4.13 -17.37
C ASP A 78 -11.10 -4.35 -18.30
N ILE A 79 -10.96 -3.53 -19.36
CA ILE A 79 -9.79 -3.58 -20.26
C ILE A 79 -8.51 -3.19 -19.51
N GLY A 80 -8.58 -2.18 -18.62
CA GLY A 80 -7.45 -1.80 -17.77
C GLY A 80 -7.01 -2.93 -16.84
N ARG A 81 -7.97 -3.66 -16.28
CA ARG A 81 -7.75 -4.84 -15.42
C ARG A 81 -7.11 -5.98 -16.21
N GLU A 82 -7.70 -6.35 -17.35
CA GLU A 82 -7.17 -7.40 -18.23
C GLU A 82 -5.73 -7.08 -18.68
N ALA A 83 -5.46 -5.83 -19.05
CA ALA A 83 -4.12 -5.37 -19.40
C ALA A 83 -3.10 -5.54 -18.26
N ALA A 84 -3.50 -5.28 -17.02
CA ALA A 84 -2.62 -5.49 -15.86
C ALA A 84 -2.43 -6.98 -15.54
N LEU A 85 -3.45 -7.81 -15.74
CA LEU A 85 -3.36 -9.26 -15.58
C LEU A 85 -2.45 -9.92 -16.62
N GLU A 86 -2.47 -9.44 -17.88
CA GLU A 86 -1.56 -9.89 -18.93
C GLU A 86 -0.08 -9.71 -18.51
N ASP A 87 0.24 -8.59 -17.88
CA ASP A 87 1.60 -8.23 -17.49
C ASP A 87 1.93 -8.54 -16.02
N ARG A 88 1.13 -9.38 -15.33
CA ARG A 88 1.28 -9.67 -13.89
C ARG A 88 2.69 -10.11 -13.50
N ASP A 89 3.29 -11.02 -14.26
CA ASP A 89 4.64 -11.53 -13.97
C ASP A 89 5.69 -10.43 -14.08
N ARG A 90 5.54 -9.53 -15.06
CA ARG A 90 6.43 -8.38 -15.24
C ARG A 90 6.25 -7.34 -14.13
N LEU A 91 5.02 -7.13 -13.66
CA LEU A 91 4.73 -6.29 -12.49
C LEU A 91 5.36 -6.89 -11.23
N THR A 92 5.28 -8.20 -11.05
CA THR A 92 5.92 -8.92 -9.95
C THR A 92 7.43 -8.71 -9.97
N GLU A 93 8.07 -8.85 -11.12
CA GLU A 93 9.52 -8.64 -11.25
C GLU A 93 9.93 -7.19 -10.96
N MET A 94 9.13 -6.22 -11.43
CA MET A 94 9.34 -4.79 -11.19
C MET A 94 9.25 -4.43 -9.70
N LEU A 95 8.42 -5.13 -8.92
CA LEU A 95 8.18 -4.86 -7.50
C LEU A 95 9.11 -5.63 -6.56
N LYS A 96 9.84 -6.63 -7.02
CA LYS A 96 10.76 -7.40 -6.17
C LYS A 96 11.77 -6.51 -5.44
N GLY A 97 11.99 -6.83 -4.17
CA GLY A 97 12.95 -6.12 -3.32
C GLY A 97 12.51 -4.72 -2.89
N THR A 98 11.24 -4.36 -3.10
CA THR A 98 10.66 -3.11 -2.64
C THR A 98 10.12 -3.29 -1.22
N ASP A 99 10.39 -2.35 -0.31
CA ASP A 99 9.85 -2.36 1.04
C ASP A 99 8.50 -1.63 1.13
N MET A 100 8.32 -0.57 0.33
CA MET A 100 7.09 0.22 0.27
C MET A 100 6.78 0.67 -1.15
N VAL A 101 5.51 0.63 -1.53
CA VAL A 101 5.03 1.16 -2.80
C VAL A 101 3.90 2.16 -2.61
N PHE A 102 4.05 3.31 -3.25
CA PHE A 102 2.96 4.25 -3.48
C PHE A 102 2.34 3.99 -4.83
N ILE A 103 1.02 3.80 -4.86
CA ILE A 103 0.27 3.64 -6.11
C ILE A 103 -0.60 4.89 -6.28
N THR A 104 -0.30 5.69 -7.30
CA THR A 104 -1.12 6.88 -7.61
C THR A 104 -1.91 6.69 -8.88
N ALA A 105 -3.20 7.04 -8.83
CA ALA A 105 -4.11 6.91 -9.98
C ALA A 105 -5.22 7.95 -9.94
N GLY A 106 -5.65 8.40 -11.13
CA GLY A 106 -6.92 9.09 -11.29
C GLY A 106 -8.04 8.08 -11.50
N MET A 107 -8.98 8.02 -10.54
CA MET A 107 -10.09 7.09 -10.61
C MET A 107 -11.19 7.59 -11.54
N GLY A 108 -11.94 6.65 -12.12
CA GLY A 108 -13.03 6.95 -13.06
C GLY A 108 -12.65 6.82 -14.55
N GLY A 109 -11.36 6.56 -14.85
CA GLY A 109 -10.89 6.18 -16.18
C GLY A 109 -10.81 4.66 -16.36
N GLY A 110 -10.26 4.21 -17.48
CA GLY A 110 -10.05 2.77 -17.74
C GLY A 110 -8.83 2.22 -17.02
N THR A 111 -7.63 2.67 -17.43
CA THR A 111 -6.35 2.12 -16.94
C THR A 111 -6.17 2.33 -15.44
N GLY A 112 -6.32 3.58 -14.94
CA GLY A 112 -6.11 3.86 -13.52
C GLY A 112 -7.05 3.06 -12.61
N THR A 113 -8.34 3.01 -12.96
CA THR A 113 -9.36 2.34 -12.16
C THR A 113 -9.22 0.82 -12.19
N GLY A 114 -8.93 0.25 -13.38
CA GLY A 114 -8.86 -1.21 -13.55
C GLY A 114 -7.52 -1.82 -13.16
N ALA A 115 -6.42 -1.14 -13.47
CA ALA A 115 -5.08 -1.69 -13.24
C ALA A 115 -4.53 -1.44 -11.82
N ALA A 116 -4.89 -0.33 -11.15
CA ALA A 116 -4.38 -0.04 -9.82
C ALA A 116 -4.67 -1.16 -8.80
N PRO A 117 -5.88 -1.74 -8.72
CA PRO A 117 -6.14 -2.87 -7.82
C PRO A 117 -5.24 -4.08 -8.11
N ILE A 118 -4.95 -4.39 -9.37
CA ILE A 118 -4.09 -5.53 -9.74
C ILE A 118 -2.63 -5.27 -9.35
N VAL A 119 -2.13 -4.05 -9.58
CA VAL A 119 -0.77 -3.66 -9.14
C VAL A 119 -0.68 -3.75 -7.61
N SER A 120 -1.71 -3.30 -6.89
CA SER A 120 -1.78 -3.40 -5.43
C SER A 120 -1.79 -4.84 -4.95
N GLN A 121 -2.56 -5.71 -5.61
CA GLN A 121 -2.62 -7.13 -5.30
C GLN A 121 -1.24 -7.80 -5.45
N VAL A 122 -0.51 -7.49 -6.52
CA VAL A 122 0.85 -8.00 -6.72
C VAL A 122 1.80 -7.51 -5.62
N ALA A 123 1.70 -6.25 -5.22
CA ALA A 123 2.51 -5.71 -4.14
C ALA A 123 2.20 -6.39 -2.79
N LYS A 124 0.93 -6.60 -2.48
CA LYS A 124 0.45 -7.30 -1.28
C LYS A 124 0.93 -8.76 -1.21
N GLU A 125 0.94 -9.47 -2.34
CA GLU A 125 1.46 -10.84 -2.42
C GLU A 125 2.97 -10.93 -2.17
N LEU A 126 3.70 -9.84 -2.40
CA LEU A 126 5.13 -9.71 -2.10
C LEU A 126 5.40 -9.16 -0.68
N ASP A 127 4.36 -8.99 0.17
CA ASP A 127 4.43 -8.40 1.52
C ASP A 127 5.01 -6.97 1.54
N ILE A 128 4.79 -6.21 0.47
CA ILE A 128 5.23 -4.83 0.32
C ILE A 128 4.20 -3.91 0.98
N LEU A 129 4.62 -2.98 1.84
CA LEU A 129 3.72 -1.96 2.39
C LEU A 129 3.13 -1.14 1.23
N THR A 130 1.81 -1.25 1.03
CA THR A 130 1.13 -0.69 -0.14
C THR A 130 0.21 0.46 0.27
N VAL A 131 0.56 1.66 -0.16
CA VAL A 131 -0.25 2.88 0.07
C VAL A 131 -0.75 3.41 -1.27
N ALA A 132 -2.07 3.45 -1.45
CA ALA A 132 -2.64 4.09 -2.62
C ALA A 132 -3.04 5.54 -2.34
N VAL A 133 -2.69 6.44 -3.24
CA VAL A 133 -3.07 7.87 -3.20
C VAL A 133 -3.77 8.21 -4.50
N VAL A 134 -5.11 8.32 -4.44
CA VAL A 134 -5.92 8.42 -5.65
C VAL A 134 -6.84 9.64 -5.63
N THR A 135 -7.15 10.16 -6.83
CA THR A 135 -8.11 11.26 -6.97
C THR A 135 -9.47 10.78 -7.42
N LYS A 136 -10.54 11.37 -6.87
CA LYS A 136 -11.89 11.29 -7.42
C LYS A 136 -12.08 12.37 -8.48
N PRO A 137 -12.79 12.09 -9.59
CA PRO A 137 -13.01 13.07 -10.64
C PRO A 137 -13.78 14.29 -10.15
N PHE A 138 -13.64 15.41 -10.84
CA PHE A 138 -14.50 16.57 -10.67
C PHE A 138 -15.93 16.23 -11.09
N GLU A 139 -16.93 16.93 -10.53
CA GLU A 139 -18.35 16.73 -10.91
C GLU A 139 -18.61 16.99 -12.39
N LEU A 140 -17.91 17.99 -12.96
CA LEU A 140 -17.99 18.35 -14.38
C LEU A 140 -17.53 17.20 -15.33
N GLU A 141 -16.76 16.22 -14.85
CA GLU A 141 -16.34 15.04 -15.64
C GLU A 141 -17.50 14.02 -15.81
N GLY A 142 -18.59 14.22 -15.10
CA GLY A 142 -19.85 13.51 -15.27
C GLY A 142 -20.07 12.35 -14.29
N SER A 143 -21.35 12.08 -14.03
CA SER A 143 -21.80 11.09 -13.04
C SER A 143 -21.35 9.65 -13.34
N LYS A 144 -21.24 9.29 -14.63
CA LYS A 144 -20.77 7.97 -15.04
C LYS A 144 -19.33 7.74 -14.58
N ARG A 145 -18.46 8.76 -14.77
CA ARG A 145 -17.05 8.68 -14.37
C ARG A 145 -16.92 8.61 -12.84
N MET A 146 -17.74 9.40 -12.12
CA MET A 146 -17.81 9.34 -10.66
C MET A 146 -18.26 7.96 -10.15
N LYS A 147 -19.25 7.33 -10.82
CA LYS A 147 -19.70 5.98 -10.45
C LYS A 147 -18.59 4.94 -10.61
N ILE A 148 -17.89 4.96 -11.74
CA ILE A 148 -16.74 4.08 -12.02
C ILE A 148 -15.63 4.32 -10.97
N ALA A 149 -15.36 5.58 -10.62
CA ALA A 149 -14.38 5.91 -9.58
C ALA A 149 -14.74 5.30 -8.23
N LYS A 150 -16.00 5.41 -7.81
CA LYS A 150 -16.48 4.87 -6.53
C LYS A 150 -16.39 3.33 -6.49
N GLU A 151 -16.68 2.66 -7.60
CA GLU A 151 -16.56 1.20 -7.72
C GLU A 151 -15.10 0.76 -7.63
N GLY A 152 -14.20 1.40 -8.40
CA GLY A 152 -12.77 1.08 -8.36
C GLY A 152 -12.10 1.39 -7.02
N ILE A 153 -12.53 2.44 -6.30
CA ILE A 153 -12.06 2.73 -4.94
C ILE A 153 -12.44 1.62 -3.96
N LYS A 154 -13.65 1.04 -4.09
CA LYS A 154 -14.07 -0.09 -3.24
C LYS A 154 -13.25 -1.35 -3.49
N GLU A 155 -12.84 -1.59 -4.72
CA GLU A 155 -11.95 -2.71 -5.03
C GLU A 155 -10.52 -2.44 -4.53
N LEU A 156 -10.03 -1.23 -4.74
CA LEU A 156 -8.67 -0.86 -4.37
C LEU A 156 -8.43 -0.92 -2.86
N ILE A 157 -9.40 -0.52 -2.02
CA ILE A 157 -9.25 -0.51 -0.56
C ILE A 157 -9.05 -1.92 0.03
N GLU A 158 -9.52 -2.96 -0.65
CA GLU A 158 -9.35 -4.36 -0.22
C GLU A 158 -7.93 -4.87 -0.49
N GLU A 159 -7.21 -4.23 -1.43
CA GLU A 159 -5.91 -4.65 -1.91
C GLU A 159 -4.74 -3.79 -1.39
N VAL A 160 -5.01 -2.75 -0.62
CA VAL A 160 -3.98 -1.87 -0.06
C VAL A 160 -4.01 -1.88 1.48
N ASP A 161 -2.88 -1.52 2.10
CA ASP A 161 -2.82 -1.32 3.54
C ASP A 161 -3.49 0.00 3.93
N SER A 162 -3.27 1.05 3.14
CA SER A 162 -3.87 2.37 3.37
C SER A 162 -4.28 3.02 2.06
N LEU A 163 -5.48 3.62 2.03
CA LEU A 163 -6.02 4.31 0.86
C LEU A 163 -6.31 5.78 1.17
N ILE A 164 -5.50 6.67 0.61
CA ILE A 164 -5.72 8.11 0.66
C ILE A 164 -6.53 8.51 -0.56
N THR A 165 -7.72 9.05 -0.34
CA THR A 165 -8.61 9.51 -1.41
C THR A 165 -8.71 11.03 -1.41
N ILE A 166 -8.40 11.67 -2.54
CA ILE A 166 -8.45 13.12 -2.73
C ILE A 166 -9.67 13.44 -3.60
N PRO A 167 -10.73 14.06 -3.03
CA PRO A 167 -11.87 14.51 -3.83
C PRO A 167 -11.49 15.81 -4.56
N ASN A 168 -11.33 15.76 -5.89
CA ASN A 168 -10.96 16.94 -6.68
C ASN A 168 -11.97 18.08 -6.51
N GLN A 169 -13.26 17.78 -6.24
CA GLN A 169 -14.27 18.78 -6.01
C GLN A 169 -13.97 19.68 -4.79
N LYS A 170 -13.41 19.09 -3.72
CA LYS A 170 -12.99 19.85 -2.52
C LYS A 170 -11.84 20.82 -2.80
N LEU A 171 -11.01 20.52 -3.81
CA LEU A 171 -9.95 21.44 -4.23
C LEU A 171 -10.52 22.71 -4.86
N LEU A 172 -11.62 22.62 -5.61
CA LEU A 172 -12.29 23.79 -6.17
C LEU A 172 -12.86 24.71 -5.09
N GLU A 173 -13.32 24.16 -3.96
CA GLU A 173 -13.79 24.96 -2.82
C GLU A 173 -12.66 25.79 -2.19
N VAL A 174 -11.40 25.33 -2.31
CA VAL A 174 -10.21 26.04 -1.83
C VAL A 174 -9.73 27.07 -2.85
N LEU A 175 -9.71 26.68 -4.15
CA LEU A 175 -9.17 27.49 -5.24
C LEU A 175 -10.15 28.59 -5.71
N GLY A 176 -11.45 28.39 -5.49
CA GLY A 176 -12.51 29.26 -5.99
C GLY A 176 -12.98 28.91 -7.42
N GLU A 177 -14.20 29.33 -7.75
CA GLU A 177 -14.86 29.00 -9.03
C GLU A 177 -14.17 29.60 -10.27
N ASP A 178 -13.43 30.69 -10.09
CA ASP A 178 -12.68 31.37 -11.17
C ASP A 178 -11.35 30.69 -11.52
N CYS A 179 -10.98 29.59 -10.84
CA CYS A 179 -9.75 28.87 -11.09
C CYS A 179 -9.73 28.22 -12.48
N ALA A 180 -8.64 28.41 -13.22
CA ALA A 180 -8.47 27.75 -14.51
C ALA A 180 -8.39 26.21 -14.33
N MET A 181 -9.03 25.46 -15.24
CA MET A 181 -9.07 24.01 -15.21
C MET A 181 -7.66 23.38 -15.09
N ILE A 182 -6.68 23.95 -15.80
CA ILE A 182 -5.28 23.48 -15.76
C ILE A 182 -4.69 23.65 -14.36
N GLU A 183 -5.00 24.74 -13.68
CA GLU A 183 -4.56 25.00 -12.31
C GLU A 183 -5.21 24.03 -11.32
N ALA A 184 -6.50 23.74 -11.48
CA ALA A 184 -7.19 22.77 -10.66
C ALA A 184 -6.59 21.36 -10.76
N PHE A 185 -6.25 20.91 -11.97
CA PHE A 185 -5.53 19.62 -12.15
C PHE A 185 -4.09 19.67 -11.62
N LYS A 186 -3.41 20.81 -11.76
CA LYS A 186 -2.07 20.99 -11.19
C LYS A 186 -2.13 20.89 -9.66
N GLU A 187 -3.13 21.51 -9.05
CA GLU A 187 -3.32 21.44 -7.59
C GLU A 187 -3.64 20.00 -7.13
N ALA A 188 -4.45 19.26 -7.88
CA ALA A 188 -4.67 17.84 -7.60
C ALA A 188 -3.34 17.05 -7.62
N ASN A 189 -2.45 17.34 -8.57
CA ASN A 189 -1.11 16.73 -8.61
C ASN A 189 -0.21 17.21 -7.45
N ASN A 190 -0.31 18.49 -7.03
CA ASN A 190 0.40 19.03 -5.86
C ASN A 190 0.01 18.29 -4.59
N VAL A 191 -1.29 18.03 -4.40
CA VAL A 191 -1.79 17.28 -3.23
C VAL A 191 -1.31 15.83 -3.24
N LEU A 192 -1.37 15.16 -4.41
CA LEU A 192 -0.82 13.80 -4.57
C LEU A 192 0.69 13.77 -4.26
N ALA A 193 1.44 14.73 -4.79
CA ALA A 193 2.87 14.87 -4.53
C ALA A 193 3.16 15.17 -3.06
N GLY A 194 2.35 16.01 -2.43
CA GLY A 194 2.43 16.34 -1.01
C GLY A 194 2.23 15.12 -0.11
N ALA A 195 1.28 14.23 -0.45
CA ALA A 195 1.05 12.99 0.28
C ALA A 195 2.27 12.05 0.21
N VAL A 196 2.77 11.80 -1.00
CA VAL A 196 3.94 10.95 -1.20
C VAL A 196 5.16 11.55 -0.52
N ARG A 197 5.44 12.86 -0.74
CA ARG A 197 6.55 13.57 -0.10
C ARG A 197 6.46 13.52 1.41
N GLY A 198 5.28 13.79 2.00
CA GLY A 198 5.08 13.82 3.44
C GLY A 198 5.43 12.52 4.14
N ILE A 199 5.23 11.37 3.48
CA ILE A 199 5.57 10.05 4.01
C ILE A 199 7.02 9.68 3.67
N SER A 200 7.44 9.88 2.41
CA SER A 200 8.77 9.48 1.97
C SER A 200 9.87 10.27 2.68
N ASP A 201 9.67 11.57 2.91
CA ASP A 201 10.64 12.42 3.59
C ASP A 201 10.89 11.96 5.03
N ILE A 202 9.85 11.53 5.76
CA ILE A 202 9.99 11.00 7.13
C ILE A 202 10.90 9.77 7.16
N ILE A 203 10.80 8.91 6.13
CA ILE A 203 11.54 7.64 6.04
C ILE A 203 12.97 7.87 5.55
N MET A 204 13.13 8.75 4.56
CA MET A 204 14.37 8.86 3.78
C MET A 204 15.25 10.02 4.19
N CYS A 205 14.68 11.10 4.74
CA CYS A 205 15.44 12.29 5.09
C CYS A 205 15.81 12.27 6.58
N PRO A 206 17.10 12.37 6.92
CA PRO A 206 17.51 12.51 8.32
C PRO A 206 16.97 13.83 8.89
N GLY A 207 16.18 13.73 9.94
CA GLY A 207 15.60 14.85 10.65
C GLY A 207 16.17 15.00 12.06
N LEU A 208 15.62 15.93 12.85
CA LEU A 208 15.93 16.06 14.28
C LEU A 208 15.27 14.94 15.10
N ILE A 209 14.07 14.50 14.67
CA ILE A 209 13.37 13.35 15.22
C ILE A 209 13.20 12.39 14.04
N ASN A 210 13.94 11.29 14.08
CA ASN A 210 13.85 10.24 13.07
C ASN A 210 12.75 9.26 13.45
N VAL A 211 12.01 8.85 12.45
CA VAL A 211 10.98 7.82 12.54
C VAL A 211 11.48 6.58 11.82
N ASP A 212 11.45 5.43 12.46
CA ASP A 212 11.82 4.17 11.84
C ASP A 212 10.75 3.74 10.82
N PHE A 213 11.20 3.06 9.77
CA PHE A 213 10.27 2.49 8.78
C PHE A 213 9.20 1.57 9.42
N ALA A 214 9.56 0.88 10.51
CA ALA A 214 8.64 0.01 11.25
C ALA A 214 7.49 0.81 11.90
N ASP A 215 7.75 2.02 12.39
CA ASP A 215 6.72 2.89 12.98
C ASP A 215 5.77 3.39 11.90
N VAL A 216 6.32 3.82 10.74
CA VAL A 216 5.51 4.20 9.58
C VAL A 216 4.66 3.01 9.10
N LYS A 217 5.25 1.82 9.01
CA LYS A 217 4.53 0.59 8.64
C LYS A 217 3.38 0.33 9.61
N THR A 218 3.58 0.48 10.92
CA THR A 218 2.55 0.28 11.94
C THR A 218 1.37 1.22 11.74
N VAL A 219 1.62 2.53 11.60
CA VAL A 219 0.57 3.53 11.38
C VAL A 219 -0.15 3.33 10.04
N MET A 220 0.61 3.07 8.96
CA MET A 220 0.03 2.93 7.62
C MET A 220 -0.64 1.59 7.37
N SER A 221 -0.38 0.57 8.19
CA SER A 221 -1.05 -0.75 8.13
C SER A 221 -2.40 -0.77 8.84
N GLU A 222 -2.80 0.31 9.54
CA GLU A 222 -4.16 0.45 10.06
C GLU A 222 -5.14 0.52 8.90
N ARG A 223 -5.76 -0.64 8.61
CA ARG A 223 -6.62 -0.85 7.44
C ARG A 223 -7.79 0.12 7.42
N GLY A 224 -8.05 0.67 6.25
CA GLY A 224 -9.18 1.55 6.02
C GLY A 224 -8.85 2.72 5.12
N THR A 225 -9.74 3.70 5.12
CA THR A 225 -9.51 4.96 4.44
C THR A 225 -8.52 5.79 5.26
N ALA A 226 -7.57 6.40 4.59
CA ALA A 226 -6.71 7.42 5.17
C ALA A 226 -7.03 8.78 4.56
N MET A 227 -6.79 9.82 5.34
CA MET A 227 -6.98 11.20 4.91
C MET A 227 -5.75 12.02 5.24
N MET A 228 -5.55 13.09 4.49
CA MET A 228 -4.40 13.97 4.63
C MET A 228 -4.82 15.43 4.71
N GLY A 229 -4.16 16.17 5.61
CA GLY A 229 -4.22 17.61 5.64
C GLY A 229 -2.81 18.21 5.65
N THR A 230 -2.67 19.38 5.06
CA THR A 230 -1.42 20.13 5.05
C THR A 230 -1.68 21.58 5.42
N GLY A 231 -0.83 22.12 6.29
CA GLY A 231 -0.87 23.52 6.68
C GLY A 231 0.51 24.16 6.60
N ILE A 232 0.56 25.42 6.25
CA ILE A 232 1.76 26.25 6.24
C ILE A 232 1.52 27.45 7.14
N GLY A 233 2.46 27.69 8.06
CA GLY A 233 2.46 28.82 8.97
C GLY A 233 3.72 29.67 8.81
N SER A 234 3.55 30.97 9.01
CA SER A 234 4.64 31.96 8.95
C SER A 234 4.61 32.85 10.20
N GLY A 235 5.74 33.41 10.57
CA GLY A 235 5.87 34.33 11.70
C GLY A 235 6.00 33.66 13.06
N PRO A 236 5.82 34.39 14.20
CA PRO A 236 6.13 33.87 15.55
C PRO A 236 5.32 32.64 15.97
N ASP A 237 4.06 32.55 15.52
CA ASP A 237 3.13 31.45 15.83
C ASP A 237 3.05 30.41 14.70
N ARG A 238 4.06 30.35 13.82
CA ARG A 238 4.03 29.52 12.59
C ARG A 238 3.71 28.04 12.85
N ALA A 239 4.19 27.49 13.94
CA ALA A 239 3.96 26.08 14.29
C ALA A 239 2.48 25.79 14.59
N ARG A 240 1.86 26.61 15.45
CA ARG A 240 0.44 26.49 15.78
C ARG A 240 -0.44 26.74 14.56
N ILE A 241 -0.16 27.79 13.78
CA ILE A 241 -0.92 28.13 12.57
C ILE A 241 -0.83 26.99 11.55
N ALA A 242 0.35 26.39 11.35
CA ALA A 242 0.53 25.28 10.43
C ALA A 242 -0.24 24.05 10.88
N ALA A 243 -0.16 23.69 12.18
CA ALA A 243 -0.86 22.55 12.74
C ALA A 243 -2.41 22.72 12.64
N GLU A 244 -2.94 23.86 13.06
CA GLU A 244 -4.37 24.17 12.96
C GLU A 244 -4.87 24.06 11.51
N LYS A 245 -4.17 24.69 10.54
CA LYS A 245 -4.50 24.56 9.12
C LYS A 245 -4.42 23.14 8.58
N ALA A 246 -3.49 22.33 9.09
CA ALA A 246 -3.36 20.94 8.66
C ALA A 246 -4.56 20.10 9.14
N VAL A 247 -5.00 20.25 10.39
CA VAL A 247 -6.15 19.49 10.94
C VAL A 247 -7.49 20.03 10.47
N GLU A 248 -7.58 21.33 10.17
CA GLU A 248 -8.78 21.99 9.63
C GLU A 248 -8.83 21.98 8.09
N SER A 249 -7.94 21.22 7.45
CA SER A 249 -7.90 21.11 5.99
C SER A 249 -9.26 20.65 5.45
N LYS A 250 -9.74 21.31 4.39
CA LYS A 250 -10.98 20.91 3.72
C LYS A 250 -10.98 19.49 3.17
N LEU A 251 -9.80 18.91 2.99
CA LEU A 251 -9.66 17.50 2.62
C LEU A 251 -9.99 16.54 3.79
N LEU A 252 -9.98 17.05 5.03
CA LEU A 252 -10.33 16.32 6.27
C LEU A 252 -11.74 16.66 6.77
N GLU A 253 -12.44 17.64 6.17
CA GLU A 253 -13.67 18.25 6.70
C GLU A 253 -14.81 17.26 6.99
N ASP A 254 -14.92 16.21 6.19
CA ASP A 254 -15.98 15.20 6.34
C ASP A 254 -15.66 14.10 7.37
N ILE A 255 -14.50 14.17 8.05
CA ILE A 255 -14.01 13.11 8.93
C ILE A 255 -13.42 13.68 10.21
N SER A 256 -13.77 13.05 11.33
CA SER A 256 -13.20 13.40 12.62
C SER A 256 -11.87 12.67 12.82
N LEU A 257 -10.79 13.39 13.11
CA LEU A 257 -9.53 12.79 13.54
C LEU A 257 -9.66 11.93 14.80
N LYS A 258 -10.77 12.13 15.56
CA LYS A 258 -11.10 11.28 16.75
C LYS A 258 -11.44 9.84 16.38
N ASP A 259 -11.72 9.57 15.10
CA ASP A 259 -12.00 8.22 14.63
C ASP A 259 -10.74 7.54 14.05
N ALA A 260 -9.60 8.27 13.96
CA ALA A 260 -8.35 7.75 13.45
C ALA A 260 -7.68 6.81 14.45
N LYS A 261 -7.19 5.66 13.96
CA LYS A 261 -6.42 4.72 14.77
C LYS A 261 -4.94 5.03 14.74
N GLY A 262 -4.46 5.62 13.65
CA GLY A 262 -3.09 6.06 13.50
C GLY A 262 -3.02 7.46 12.94
N VAL A 263 -2.04 8.24 13.38
CA VAL A 263 -1.77 9.60 12.90
C VAL A 263 -0.28 9.73 12.64
N LEU A 264 0.08 10.03 11.39
CA LEU A 264 1.45 10.35 11.01
C LEU A 264 1.58 11.85 10.82
N VAL A 265 2.51 12.48 11.52
CA VAL A 265 2.75 13.92 11.48
C VAL A 265 4.13 14.19 10.92
N ASN A 266 4.21 14.92 9.83
CA ASN A 266 5.46 15.40 9.25
C ASN A 266 5.57 16.91 9.46
N ILE A 267 6.64 17.35 10.17
CA ILE A 267 6.96 18.74 10.38
C ILE A 267 8.17 19.08 9.51
N THR A 268 7.97 19.91 8.49
CA THR A 268 9.04 20.38 7.61
C THR A 268 9.34 21.86 7.92
N ALA A 269 10.59 22.18 8.24
CA ALA A 269 11.00 23.54 8.57
C ALA A 269 12.48 23.77 8.21
N GLY A 270 12.92 25.01 8.23
CA GLY A 270 14.35 25.38 8.13
C GLY A 270 15.14 24.98 9.38
N THR A 271 16.45 25.22 9.36
CA THR A 271 17.39 24.85 10.43
C THR A 271 17.12 25.55 11.77
N GLU A 272 16.29 26.60 11.81
CA GLU A 272 15.97 27.37 13.00
C GLU A 272 14.73 26.88 13.76
N ILE A 273 14.24 25.69 13.46
CA ILE A 273 13.11 25.10 14.19
C ILE A 273 13.49 24.89 15.67
N THR A 274 12.58 25.25 16.56
CA THR A 274 12.76 25.13 18.00
C THR A 274 12.01 23.95 18.60
N LEU A 275 12.46 23.44 19.74
CA LEU A 275 11.76 22.39 20.48
C LEU A 275 10.34 22.84 20.89
N GLY A 276 10.18 24.14 21.26
CA GLY A 276 8.88 24.70 21.58
C GLY A 276 7.89 24.65 20.42
N GLU A 277 8.35 24.85 19.19
CA GLU A 277 7.52 24.74 17.99
C GLU A 277 7.08 23.29 17.71
N ILE A 278 8.00 22.33 17.89
CA ILE A 278 7.67 20.90 17.75
C ILE A 278 6.62 20.49 18.80
N THR A 279 6.80 20.93 20.06
CA THR A 279 5.84 20.68 21.13
C THR A 279 4.49 21.31 20.83
N ALA A 280 4.46 22.56 20.32
CA ALA A 280 3.20 23.23 19.96
C ALA A 280 2.43 22.50 18.84
N VAL A 281 3.12 21.90 17.88
CA VAL A 281 2.49 21.03 16.86
C VAL A 281 1.91 19.77 17.52
N GLY A 282 2.71 19.10 18.38
CA GLY A 282 2.26 17.88 19.09
C GLY A 282 0.99 18.13 19.92
N ASP A 283 1.00 19.17 20.77
CA ASP A 283 -0.13 19.57 21.60
C ASP A 283 -1.40 19.87 20.77
N CYS A 284 -1.21 20.48 19.59
CA CYS A 284 -2.32 20.75 18.69
C CYS A 284 -2.91 19.43 18.16
N ILE A 285 -2.08 18.50 17.69
CA ILE A 285 -2.53 17.22 17.15
C ILE A 285 -3.21 16.37 18.25
N ASP A 286 -2.64 16.29 19.45
CA ASP A 286 -3.19 15.55 20.60
C ASP A 286 -4.61 16.02 20.98
N ASN A 287 -4.92 17.31 20.78
CA ASN A 287 -6.26 17.84 21.04
C ASN A 287 -7.31 17.37 20.02
N PHE A 288 -6.88 16.98 18.83
CA PHE A 288 -7.79 16.55 17.75
C PHE A 288 -7.82 15.02 17.58
N ALA A 289 -6.77 14.30 17.93
CA ALA A 289 -6.69 12.84 17.84
C ALA A 289 -7.44 12.13 18.96
N ASP A 290 -7.75 10.84 18.75
CA ASP A 290 -8.23 9.97 19.83
C ASP A 290 -7.07 9.65 20.80
N LYS A 291 -7.44 9.40 22.07
CA LYS A 291 -6.45 9.05 23.11
C LYS A 291 -5.77 7.70 22.89
N ASP A 292 -6.44 6.81 22.16
CA ASP A 292 -5.95 5.47 21.86
C ASP A 292 -5.26 5.41 20.46
N ALA A 293 -5.19 6.55 19.73
CA ALA A 293 -4.52 6.62 18.45
C ALA A 293 -2.99 6.52 18.58
N ILE A 294 -2.36 5.79 17.66
CA ILE A 294 -0.90 5.74 17.56
C ILE A 294 -0.44 7.00 16.80
N ILE A 295 0.24 7.91 17.50
CA ILE A 295 0.75 9.15 16.89
C ILE A 295 2.25 9.02 16.68
N VAL A 296 2.68 9.15 15.42
CA VAL A 296 4.09 9.15 15.03
C VAL A 296 4.44 10.51 14.44
N THR A 297 5.40 11.20 15.04
CA THR A 297 5.83 12.55 14.62
C THR A 297 7.27 12.52 14.14
N GLY A 298 7.50 12.92 12.89
CA GLY A 298 8.81 13.11 12.30
C GLY A 298 9.08 14.58 11.98
N THR A 299 10.36 14.94 11.95
CA THR A 299 10.81 16.28 11.56
C THR A 299 11.77 16.19 10.39
N VAL A 300 11.58 17.05 9.40
CA VAL A 300 12.45 17.13 8.21
C VAL A 300 12.98 18.55 8.09
N ILE A 301 14.28 18.68 7.88
CA ILE A 301 14.91 19.97 7.65
C ILE A 301 15.00 20.21 6.15
N ASP A 302 14.32 21.26 5.66
CA ASP A 302 14.37 21.71 4.29
C ASP A 302 14.60 23.23 4.23
N GLU A 303 15.81 23.64 3.80
CA GLU A 303 16.17 25.05 3.70
C GLU A 303 15.30 25.83 2.70
N LYS A 304 14.64 25.14 1.75
CA LYS A 304 13.76 25.78 0.77
C LYS A 304 12.50 26.36 1.39
N VAL A 305 12.09 25.84 2.54
CA VAL A 305 10.91 26.35 3.29
C VAL A 305 11.21 27.70 3.94
N GLY A 306 12.48 28.04 4.12
CA GLY A 306 12.91 29.33 4.70
C GLY A 306 12.40 29.49 6.13
N ASN A 307 11.72 30.64 6.37
CA ASN A 307 11.18 30.97 7.70
C ASN A 307 9.78 30.38 7.94
N ASP A 308 9.21 29.68 7.00
CA ASP A 308 7.91 29.03 7.15
C ASP A 308 8.04 27.69 7.85
N LEU A 309 6.94 27.18 8.36
CA LEU A 309 6.83 25.83 8.89
C LEU A 309 5.66 25.14 8.22
N LYS A 310 5.87 23.95 7.69
CA LYS A 310 4.85 23.13 7.05
C LYS A 310 4.56 21.92 7.92
N VAL A 311 3.29 21.66 8.18
CA VAL A 311 2.81 20.45 8.86
C VAL A 311 1.97 19.65 7.88
N THR A 312 2.29 18.37 7.74
CA THR A 312 1.44 17.41 7.01
C THR A 312 0.97 16.35 8.00
N VAL A 313 -0.35 16.18 8.08
CA VAL A 313 -1.00 15.19 8.94
C VAL A 313 -1.67 14.14 8.07
N ILE A 314 -1.40 12.87 8.34
CA ILE A 314 -2.05 11.73 7.68
C ILE A 314 -2.73 10.91 8.77
N ALA A 315 -4.05 10.82 8.70
CA ALA A 315 -4.87 10.03 9.61
C ALA A 315 -5.26 8.72 8.93
N THR A 316 -5.04 7.58 9.58
CA THR A 316 -5.28 6.23 9.05
C THR A 316 -6.31 5.47 9.89
N GLY A 317 -6.84 4.38 9.35
CA GLY A 317 -7.83 3.54 10.04
C GLY A 317 -9.22 4.17 10.13
N LEU A 318 -9.50 5.21 9.33
CA LEU A 318 -10.78 5.90 9.29
C LEU A 318 -11.87 5.03 8.67
N GLY A 319 -13.07 4.98 9.29
CA GLY A 319 -14.21 4.23 8.76
C GLY A 319 -14.04 2.70 8.80
N ALA A 320 -12.98 2.18 9.38
CA ALA A 320 -12.91 0.77 9.70
C ALA A 320 -14.00 0.46 10.72
N ALA A 321 -14.99 -0.37 10.36
CA ALA A 321 -15.91 -0.92 11.35
C ALA A 321 -15.07 -1.49 12.50
N PRO A 322 -15.45 -1.26 13.78
CA PRO A 322 -14.71 -1.81 14.90
C PRO A 322 -14.49 -3.29 14.60
N ALA A 323 -13.23 -3.73 14.66
CA ALA A 323 -12.87 -5.12 14.42
C ALA A 323 -13.77 -5.95 15.35
N THR A 324 -14.81 -6.53 14.79
CA THR A 324 -15.62 -7.51 15.50
C THR A 324 -14.64 -8.65 15.73
N THR A 325 -13.99 -8.61 16.90
CA THR A 325 -13.36 -9.80 17.46
C THR A 325 -14.46 -10.84 17.44
N LYS A 326 -14.49 -11.69 16.42
CA LYS A 326 -15.26 -12.92 16.47
C LYS A 326 -14.68 -13.69 17.62
N THR A 327 -15.16 -13.41 18.81
CA THR A 327 -15.04 -14.30 19.94
C THR A 327 -15.71 -15.57 19.45
N ILE A 328 -14.91 -16.52 18.98
CA ILE A 328 -15.38 -17.88 18.75
C ILE A 328 -15.73 -18.38 20.13
N ASN A 329 -17.00 -18.25 20.49
CA ASN A 329 -17.55 -18.89 21.67
C ASN A 329 -17.47 -20.40 21.43
N ILE A 330 -16.36 -21.00 21.90
CA ILE A 330 -16.10 -22.45 21.86
C ILE A 330 -17.14 -23.19 22.73
N SER A 331 -17.97 -22.49 23.51
CA SER A 331 -18.92 -23.08 24.44
C SER A 331 -20.20 -23.64 23.82
N THR A 332 -20.38 -23.62 22.50
CA THR A 332 -21.59 -24.17 21.85
C THR A 332 -21.34 -25.11 20.68
N VAL A 333 -20.15 -25.67 20.54
CA VAL A 333 -20.00 -26.85 19.69
C VAL A 333 -20.52 -28.05 20.48
N LYS A 334 -21.85 -28.27 20.48
CA LYS A 334 -22.40 -29.59 20.79
C LYS A 334 -21.78 -30.56 19.82
N LEU A 335 -20.85 -31.38 20.29
CA LEU A 335 -20.41 -32.59 19.61
C LEU A 335 -21.66 -33.36 19.22
N LYS A 336 -22.05 -33.36 17.96
CA LYS A 336 -22.99 -34.33 17.44
C LYS A 336 -22.33 -35.68 17.71
N GLU A 337 -22.94 -36.49 18.53
CA GLU A 337 -22.59 -37.90 18.70
C GLU A 337 -22.38 -38.51 17.32
N THR A 338 -21.16 -38.91 17.05
CA THR A 338 -20.81 -39.66 15.85
C THR A 338 -21.52 -41.02 15.98
N LYS A 339 -22.57 -41.24 15.20
CA LYS A 339 -23.06 -42.60 14.98
C LYS A 339 -21.87 -43.46 14.57
N GLU A 340 -21.62 -44.52 15.36
CA GLU A 340 -20.66 -45.57 15.02
C GLU A 340 -20.82 -45.93 13.54
N ARG A 341 -19.81 -45.62 12.76
CA ARG A 341 -19.74 -46.13 11.39
C ARG A 341 -19.36 -47.58 11.49
N GLU A 342 -20.22 -48.45 10.99
CA GLU A 342 -19.86 -49.85 10.76
C GLU A 342 -18.53 -49.90 9.98
N PRO A 343 -17.60 -50.76 10.39
CA PRO A 343 -16.32 -50.88 9.69
C PRO A 343 -16.56 -51.38 8.27
N LEU A 344 -16.02 -50.61 7.32
CA LEU A 344 -16.01 -51.04 5.92
C LEU A 344 -15.35 -52.40 5.77
N PRO A 345 -15.88 -53.32 4.95
CA PRO A 345 -15.30 -54.64 4.75
C PRO A 345 -13.88 -54.48 4.13
N LEU A 346 -12.88 -55.08 4.78
CA LEU A 346 -11.53 -55.14 4.27
C LEU A 346 -11.50 -55.80 2.88
N SER A 347 -10.78 -55.18 1.94
CA SER A 347 -10.58 -55.80 0.61
C SER A 347 -9.83 -57.14 0.73
N ASP A 348 -10.11 -58.02 -0.20
CA ASP A 348 -9.50 -59.38 -0.19
C ASP A 348 -7.96 -59.34 -0.18
N ALA A 349 -7.34 -58.32 -0.75
CA ALA A 349 -5.89 -58.08 -0.68
C ALA A 349 -5.40 -57.79 0.73
N ALA A 350 -6.18 -57.00 1.53
CA ALA A 350 -5.83 -56.69 2.91
C ALA A 350 -6.02 -57.90 3.85
N ARG A 351 -6.95 -58.81 3.54
CA ARG A 351 -7.11 -60.09 4.29
C ARG A 351 -5.95 -61.02 4.05
N GLN A 352 -5.45 -61.15 2.79
CA GLN A 352 -4.30 -61.97 2.46
C GLN A 352 -3.00 -61.51 3.14
N LEU A 353 -2.81 -60.22 3.34
CA LEU A 353 -1.64 -59.66 4.05
C LEU A 353 -1.68 -59.90 5.57
N LEU A 354 -2.88 -59.98 6.15
CA LEU A 354 -3.06 -60.32 7.57
C LEU A 354 -2.89 -61.81 7.86
N GLU A 355 -3.22 -62.69 6.90
CA GLU A 355 -3.11 -64.14 7.06
C GLU A 355 -1.67 -64.67 6.79
N ASN A 356 -0.85 -63.93 6.03
CA ASN A 356 0.53 -64.30 5.75
C ASN A 356 1.46 -63.09 5.83
N PRO A 357 1.87 -62.64 7.04
CA PRO A 357 2.82 -61.56 7.18
C PRO A 357 4.22 -62.01 6.65
N PRO A 358 4.90 -61.18 5.86
CA PRO A 358 6.23 -61.48 5.38
C PRO A 358 7.22 -61.62 6.53
N SER A 359 7.95 -62.74 6.60
CA SER A 359 8.94 -63.04 7.62
C SER A 359 10.12 -62.04 7.58
N LEU A 360 10.32 -61.35 8.68
CA LEU A 360 11.45 -60.45 8.95
C LEU A 360 12.73 -61.24 9.30
N ASP A 361 13.33 -61.93 8.32
CA ASP A 361 14.67 -62.46 8.48
C ASP A 361 15.41 -62.44 7.16
N ARG A 362 16.13 -61.35 6.88
CA ARG A 362 17.38 -61.29 6.13
C ARG A 362 17.92 -59.86 6.04
N VAL A 363 19.11 -59.65 6.64
CA VAL A 363 19.93 -58.42 6.47
C VAL A 363 20.35 -58.30 5.01
N PRO A 364 20.12 -57.21 4.30
CA PRO A 364 20.50 -57.04 2.90
C PRO A 364 21.95 -56.59 2.75
N ASP A 365 22.64 -57.22 1.78
CA ASP A 365 23.99 -56.95 1.29
C ASP A 365 24.03 -55.56 0.59
N LYS A 366 25.12 -54.80 0.84
CA LYS A 366 25.27 -53.37 0.51
C LYS A 366 25.39 -53.00 -0.99
N ASN A 367 25.22 -53.93 -1.92
CA ASN A 367 25.49 -53.69 -3.35
C ASN A 367 24.23 -53.68 -4.26
N LYS A 368 23.04 -53.40 -3.74
CA LYS A 368 21.80 -53.30 -4.54
C LYS A 368 20.97 -52.05 -4.25
N GLN A 369 21.59 -50.96 -3.87
CA GLN A 369 20.84 -49.71 -3.50
C GLN A 369 20.42 -48.84 -4.68
N GLU A 370 20.98 -49.00 -5.87
CA GLU A 370 20.65 -48.09 -7.00
C GLU A 370 19.39 -48.42 -7.79
N LYS A 371 18.73 -49.55 -7.57
CA LYS A 371 17.51 -49.93 -8.31
C LYS A 371 16.19 -49.84 -7.52
N LYS A 372 16.22 -49.39 -6.26
CA LYS A 372 15.02 -49.30 -5.40
C LYS A 372 14.51 -47.86 -5.17
N GLU A 373 15.24 -46.84 -5.59
CA GLU A 373 14.80 -45.47 -5.43
C GLU A 373 13.75 -45.04 -6.47
N GLU A 374 13.66 -45.66 -7.64
CA GLU A 374 12.65 -45.35 -8.65
C GLU A 374 11.25 -45.92 -8.32
N GLU A 375 11.14 -46.97 -7.53
CA GLU A 375 9.83 -47.55 -7.14
C GLU A 375 9.17 -46.85 -5.93
N PHE A 376 9.91 -45.98 -5.22
CA PHE A 376 9.41 -45.30 -4.02
C PHE A 376 8.65 -43.97 -4.33
N LEU A 377 8.69 -43.50 -5.57
CA LEU A 377 8.08 -42.27 -6.00
C LEU A 377 6.59 -42.36 -6.33
N ASP A 378 6.08 -43.60 -6.49
CA ASP A 378 4.66 -43.82 -6.87
C ASP A 378 3.69 -44.05 -5.69
N ILE A 379 4.15 -43.90 -4.44
CA ILE A 379 3.29 -44.04 -3.26
C ILE A 379 2.71 -42.69 -2.88
N PRO A 380 1.37 -42.52 -2.87
CA PRO A 380 0.74 -41.28 -2.48
C PRO A 380 1.12 -40.79 -1.07
N SER A 381 1.32 -39.50 -0.90
CA SER A 381 1.87 -38.87 0.32
C SER A 381 1.08 -39.17 1.59
N PHE A 382 -0.21 -39.49 1.51
CA PHE A 382 -1.04 -39.81 2.67
C PHE A 382 -0.75 -41.20 3.29
N VAL A 383 -0.05 -42.07 2.57
CA VAL A 383 0.37 -43.40 3.08
C VAL A 383 1.69 -43.31 3.84
N ARG A 384 2.50 -42.28 3.62
CA ARG A 384 3.80 -42.08 4.30
C ARG A 384 3.67 -41.66 5.77
N THR A 385 2.60 -41.04 6.16
CA THR A 385 2.38 -40.50 7.52
C THR A 385 1.85 -41.52 8.53
N GLN A 386 1.63 -42.77 8.13
CA GLN A 386 1.15 -43.83 9.02
C GLN A 386 2.20 -44.89 9.35
N LEU A 387 3.44 -44.69 8.94
CA LEU A 387 4.54 -45.65 9.14
C LEU A 387 5.72 -45.11 9.99
N ASP A 388 5.55 -43.88 10.59
CA ASP A 388 6.49 -43.36 11.63
C ASP A 388 5.86 -43.42 13.01
#